data_20faad2f45e53f21be1beec5ad2209f4
#
_entry.id   20faad2f45e53f21be1beec5ad2209f4
#
_cell.length_a   1.000
_cell.length_b   1.000
_cell.length_c   1.000
_cell.angle_alpha   90.00
_cell.angle_beta   90.00
_cell.angle_gamma   90.00
#
_symmetry.space_group_name_H-M   'P 1'
#
loop_
_entity.id
_entity.type
_entity.pdbx_description
1 polymer ?
#
loop_
_entity_poly.entity_id
_entity_poly.type
_entity_poly.pdbx_seq_one_letter_code
_entity_poly.pdbx_strand_id
1 'polypeptide(L)'
;MLKQILTTLLSALLTVLISSASVDAANKKNALPEIGVVASSAITLDKEVLIGDVLMRQLRGQGPVISDPLLDEYIQDIGNRLVAQAENVKFPYTFFILNSPDINAFAFFGGHIGIHTGLIYNARNESELASVLAHEVSHVTQRHIARSIEAKQKSSPLQIASMLGSILLAAVNPEAGIAALSTANAASAQSSINYTRQNEKEADRVGINILAQAGFDPNGASSFFGILAEKSRLKSTRLAFLQTHPLPESRIADARSRAASYRPRNVPPSLNFHLAKSRILARYYGNPKNNIAYFSSLLDKQSYVFKQAPQYGLALAYLANEQPQKARVLIEELLEKDPNNLFYLDTFSDIAIETKQYAEAIEKLSRQSALTPYNQVVTLNLANVLIQGQQPEKAVALLKDFLLINPESMLAYELLSEAFRMSEQKLEMHQAKAELYSLVASYPRAIDELHTAYNFAGDRQIEKQRIRARIDQFRTAQERLQTL
;
A
#
# COMPACT_ATOMS: atom_id res chain seq x y z
N MET A 1 -14.58 -56.65 -35.40
CA MET A 1 -15.20 -55.64 -34.51
C MET A 1 -14.21 -54.99 -33.53
N LEU A 2 -13.40 -55.72 -32.79
CA LEU A 2 -12.49 -55.13 -31.78
C LEU A 2 -11.41 -54.19 -32.39
N LYS A 3 -10.85 -54.52 -33.56
CA LYS A 3 -9.88 -53.65 -34.27
C LYS A 3 -10.48 -52.35 -34.81
N GLN A 4 -11.73 -52.32 -35.20
CA GLN A 4 -12.41 -51.11 -35.68
C GLN A 4 -12.79 -50.17 -34.53
N ILE A 5 -13.12 -50.69 -33.35
CA ILE A 5 -13.41 -49.91 -32.15
C ILE A 5 -12.11 -49.28 -31.62
N LEU A 6 -10.97 -49.98 -31.68
CA LEU A 6 -9.69 -49.47 -31.23
C LEU A 6 -9.14 -48.33 -32.13
N THR A 7 -9.36 -48.42 -33.46
CA THR A 7 -8.98 -47.36 -34.40
C THR A 7 -9.83 -46.11 -34.30
N THR A 8 -11.15 -46.24 -34.01
CA THR A 8 -12.05 -45.08 -33.78
C THR A 8 -11.79 -44.40 -32.45
N LEU A 9 -11.42 -45.13 -31.40
CA LEU A 9 -11.03 -44.56 -30.11
C LEU A 9 -9.67 -43.84 -30.18
N LEU A 10 -8.71 -44.38 -30.94
CA LEU A 10 -7.38 -43.76 -31.13
C LEU A 10 -7.46 -42.50 -31.98
N SER A 11 -8.33 -42.44 -33.00
CA SER A 11 -8.56 -41.24 -33.81
C SER A 11 -9.32 -40.16 -33.06
N ALA A 12 -10.27 -40.52 -32.18
CA ALA A 12 -10.99 -39.59 -31.32
C ALA A 12 -10.06 -38.97 -30.22
N LEU A 13 -9.14 -39.77 -29.67
CA LEU A 13 -8.15 -39.30 -28.69
C LEU A 13 -7.12 -38.35 -29.33
N LEU A 14 -6.71 -38.63 -30.59
CA LEU A 14 -5.77 -37.79 -31.35
C LEU A 14 -6.40 -36.43 -31.73
N THR A 15 -7.71 -36.38 -32.04
CA THR A 15 -8.42 -35.14 -32.35
C THR A 15 -8.64 -34.27 -31.09
N VAL A 16 -8.83 -34.84 -29.92
CA VAL A 16 -8.93 -34.11 -28.66
C VAL A 16 -7.57 -33.51 -28.23
N LEU A 17 -6.47 -34.23 -28.48
CA LEU A 17 -5.10 -33.76 -28.21
C LEU A 17 -4.66 -32.61 -29.14
N ILE A 18 -5.14 -32.58 -30.37
CA ILE A 18 -4.82 -31.52 -31.35
C ILE A 18 -5.68 -30.27 -31.07
N SER A 19 -6.90 -30.41 -30.50
CA SER A 19 -7.76 -29.28 -30.17
C SER A 19 -7.32 -28.52 -28.90
N SER A 20 -6.59 -29.17 -27.98
CA SER A 20 -6.06 -28.51 -26.79
C SER A 20 -4.73 -27.75 -27.01
N ALA A 21 -4.00 -28.10 -28.08
CA ALA A 21 -2.75 -27.41 -28.40
C ALA A 21 -2.92 -26.10 -29.18
N SER A 22 -4.11 -25.81 -29.71
CA SER A 22 -4.38 -24.62 -30.52
C SER A 22 -4.92 -23.40 -29.78
N VAL A 23 -5.27 -23.52 -28.51
CA VAL A 23 -5.79 -22.39 -27.72
C VAL A 23 -4.68 -21.58 -27.03
N ASP A 24 -3.54 -22.21 -26.70
CA ASP A 24 -2.38 -21.52 -26.11
C ASP A 24 -1.46 -20.81 -27.12
N ALA A 25 -1.53 -21.20 -28.40
CA ALA A 25 -0.65 -20.65 -29.43
C ALA A 25 -1.15 -19.30 -30.02
N ALA A 26 -2.43 -18.94 -29.82
CA ALA A 26 -3.00 -17.72 -30.37
C ALA A 26 -2.68 -16.46 -29.55
N ASN A 27 -2.29 -16.60 -28.28
CA ASN A 27 -1.99 -15.46 -27.39
C ASN A 27 -0.51 -15.05 -27.37
N LYS A 28 0.38 -15.81 -28.00
CA LYS A 28 1.83 -15.50 -28.06
C LYS A 28 2.31 -14.80 -29.32
N LYS A 29 1.42 -14.49 -30.27
CA LYS A 29 1.82 -13.98 -31.60
C LYS A 29 2.17 -12.50 -31.68
N ASN A 30 2.08 -11.72 -30.58
CA ASN A 30 2.45 -10.30 -30.58
C ASN A 30 3.43 -9.89 -29.47
N ALA A 31 4.08 -10.83 -28.80
CA ALA A 31 5.19 -10.51 -27.92
C ALA A 31 6.46 -10.38 -28.80
N LEU A 32 6.92 -9.15 -28.98
CA LEU A 32 8.27 -8.90 -29.48
C LEU A 32 9.25 -9.56 -28.51
N PRO A 33 10.29 -10.27 -28.99
CA PRO A 33 11.31 -10.83 -28.10
C PRO A 33 12.02 -9.67 -27.39
N GLU A 34 11.81 -9.55 -26.06
CA GLU A 34 12.55 -8.62 -25.22
C GLU A 34 14.00 -9.11 -25.12
N ILE A 35 14.88 -8.53 -25.93
CA ILE A 35 16.33 -8.73 -25.84
C ILE A 35 16.84 -7.71 -24.79
N GLY A 36 16.98 -8.13 -23.53
CA GLY A 36 17.51 -7.32 -22.44
C GLY A 36 16.44 -6.60 -21.61
N VAL A 37 16.89 -5.93 -20.54
CA VAL A 37 16.03 -5.10 -19.67
C VAL A 37 15.88 -3.72 -20.31
N VAL A 38 14.67 -3.31 -20.63
CA VAL A 38 14.34 -2.01 -21.21
C VAL A 38 14.90 -0.88 -20.35
N ALA A 39 15.55 0.12 -20.96
CA ALA A 39 16.15 1.30 -20.31
C ALA A 39 17.24 0.98 -19.25
N SER A 40 17.90 -0.18 -19.34
CA SER A 40 19.01 -0.54 -18.43
C SER A 40 20.26 0.31 -18.63
N SER A 41 20.41 0.93 -19.81
CA SER A 41 21.49 1.88 -20.10
C SER A 41 21.34 3.21 -19.34
N ALA A 42 20.12 3.61 -19.02
CA ALA A 42 19.82 4.84 -18.30
C ALA A 42 19.89 4.63 -16.78
N ILE A 43 19.32 3.55 -16.29
CA ILE A 43 19.30 3.19 -14.86
C ILE A 43 19.18 1.67 -14.70
N THR A 44 20.07 1.09 -13.88
CA THR A 44 20.03 -0.34 -13.56
C THR A 44 18.92 -0.65 -12.54
N LEU A 45 18.45 -1.90 -12.52
CA LEU A 45 17.43 -2.33 -11.55
C LEU A 45 17.88 -2.13 -10.10
N ASP A 46 19.15 -2.44 -9.78
CA ASP A 46 19.69 -2.24 -8.44
C ASP A 46 19.67 -0.78 -8.01
N LYS A 47 19.93 0.15 -8.94
CA LYS A 47 19.80 1.59 -8.66
C LYS A 47 18.35 2.00 -8.47
N GLU A 48 17.40 1.44 -9.22
CA GLU A 48 15.98 1.71 -9.00
C GLU A 48 15.54 1.26 -7.61
N VAL A 49 15.94 0.07 -7.17
CA VAL A 49 15.63 -0.43 -5.80
C VAL A 49 16.25 0.48 -4.76
N LEU A 50 17.54 0.82 -4.90
CA LEU A 50 18.22 1.69 -3.94
C LEU A 50 17.58 3.08 -3.83
N ILE A 51 17.29 3.73 -4.96
CA ILE A 51 16.63 5.04 -4.99
C ILE A 51 15.22 4.93 -4.40
N GLY A 52 14.47 3.90 -4.77
CA GLY A 52 13.13 3.67 -4.26
C GLY A 52 13.09 3.50 -2.74
N ASP A 53 14.00 2.68 -2.18
CA ASP A 53 14.11 2.49 -0.73
C ASP A 53 14.44 3.78 0.02
N VAL A 54 15.39 4.56 -0.50
CA VAL A 54 15.75 5.85 0.05
C VAL A 54 14.56 6.82 0.05
N LEU A 55 13.88 6.95 -1.08
CA LEU A 55 12.71 7.83 -1.20
C LEU A 55 11.58 7.38 -0.27
N MET A 56 11.34 6.06 -0.15
CA MET A 56 10.33 5.53 0.76
C MET A 56 10.65 5.84 2.23
N ARG A 57 11.90 5.69 2.65
CA ARG A 57 12.35 6.05 4.01
C ARG A 57 12.18 7.55 4.29
N GLN A 58 12.54 8.41 3.33
CA GLN A 58 12.34 9.86 3.46
C GLN A 58 10.85 10.20 3.53
N LEU A 59 10.03 9.57 2.70
CA LEU A 59 8.59 9.78 2.69
C LEU A 59 7.93 9.34 4.00
N ARG A 60 8.33 8.21 4.58
CA ARG A 60 7.90 7.76 5.90
C ARG A 60 8.27 8.76 7.01
N GLY A 61 9.43 9.42 6.90
CA GLY A 61 9.90 10.37 7.90
C GLY A 61 9.33 11.78 7.80
N GLN A 62 8.88 12.20 6.63
CA GLN A 62 8.51 13.59 6.34
C GLN A 62 7.12 13.76 5.73
N GLY A 63 6.57 12.71 5.12
CA GLY A 63 5.29 12.72 4.44
C GLY A 63 4.13 12.28 5.34
N PRO A 64 2.90 12.51 4.91
CA PRO A 64 1.71 12.10 5.66
C PRO A 64 1.36 10.61 5.43
N VAL A 65 2.35 9.73 5.51
CA VAL A 65 2.13 8.29 5.37
C VAL A 65 1.32 7.79 6.57
N ILE A 66 0.27 7.05 6.30
CA ILE A 66 -0.56 6.41 7.33
C ILE A 66 0.14 5.13 7.78
N SER A 67 0.26 4.95 9.09
CA SER A 67 0.66 3.69 9.72
C SER A 67 -0.59 3.04 10.32
N ASP A 68 -1.34 2.33 9.51
CA ASP A 68 -2.59 1.64 9.90
C ASP A 68 -2.53 0.21 9.37
N PRO A 69 -2.22 -0.79 10.22
CA PRO A 69 -2.00 -2.16 9.80
C PRO A 69 -3.15 -2.79 9.01
N LEU A 70 -4.40 -2.40 9.31
CA LEU A 70 -5.57 -2.87 8.57
C LEU A 70 -5.63 -2.32 7.15
N LEU A 71 -5.39 -1.02 7.01
CA LEU A 71 -5.40 -0.37 5.71
C LEU A 71 -4.20 -0.79 4.87
N ASP A 72 -3.03 -0.99 5.51
CA ASP A 72 -1.81 -1.47 4.86
C ASP A 72 -2.02 -2.91 4.33
N GLU A 73 -2.59 -3.82 5.16
CA GLU A 73 -2.89 -5.18 4.75
C GLU A 73 -3.93 -5.22 3.62
N TYR A 74 -4.98 -4.42 3.74
CA TYR A 74 -6.03 -4.33 2.74
C TYR A 74 -5.51 -3.87 1.37
N ILE A 75 -4.72 -2.79 1.33
CA ILE A 75 -4.22 -2.26 0.06
C ILE A 75 -3.12 -3.15 -0.54
N GLN A 76 -2.29 -3.75 0.31
CA GLN A 76 -1.26 -4.71 -0.11
C GLN A 76 -1.89 -5.98 -0.69
N ASP A 77 -3.02 -6.48 -0.16
CA ASP A 77 -3.75 -7.62 -0.72
C ASP A 77 -4.25 -7.34 -2.13
N ILE A 78 -4.94 -6.21 -2.33
CA ILE A 78 -5.38 -5.81 -3.69
C ILE A 78 -4.17 -5.69 -4.62
N GLY A 79 -3.12 -5.04 -4.16
CA GLY A 79 -1.89 -4.86 -4.93
C GLY A 79 -1.24 -6.18 -5.32
N ASN A 80 -1.10 -7.11 -4.38
CA ASN A 80 -0.52 -8.42 -4.61
C ASN A 80 -1.34 -9.25 -5.62
N ARG A 81 -2.67 -9.20 -5.55
CA ARG A 81 -3.56 -9.85 -6.52
C ARG A 81 -3.35 -9.32 -7.93
N LEU A 82 -3.12 -8.00 -8.07
CA LEU A 82 -2.83 -7.37 -9.36
C LEU A 82 -1.43 -7.72 -9.86
N VAL A 83 -0.41 -7.61 -9.02
CA VAL A 83 0.99 -7.91 -9.36
C VAL A 83 1.17 -9.38 -9.76
N ALA A 84 0.41 -10.31 -9.14
CA ALA A 84 0.42 -11.73 -9.50
C ALA A 84 -0.05 -11.99 -10.94
N GLN A 85 -0.77 -11.07 -11.56
CA GLN A 85 -1.23 -11.14 -12.95
C GLN A 85 -0.40 -10.26 -13.90
N ALA A 86 0.58 -9.55 -13.37
CA ALA A 86 1.42 -8.66 -14.16
C ALA A 86 2.61 -9.41 -14.75
N GLU A 87 2.94 -9.11 -16.02
CA GLU A 87 4.16 -9.56 -16.65
C GLU A 87 5.33 -8.61 -16.28
N ASN A 88 6.57 -9.12 -16.40
CA ASN A 88 7.79 -8.31 -16.20
C ASN A 88 7.97 -7.72 -14.78
N VAL A 89 7.46 -8.42 -13.76
CA VAL A 89 7.73 -8.09 -12.36
C VAL A 89 9.21 -8.32 -12.07
N LYS A 90 9.96 -7.26 -11.69
CA LYS A 90 11.43 -7.30 -11.49
C LYS A 90 11.84 -7.19 -10.01
N PHE A 91 10.96 -6.72 -9.14
CA PHE A 91 11.20 -6.52 -7.71
C PHE A 91 9.88 -6.63 -6.93
N PRO A 92 9.94 -6.78 -5.60
CA PRO A 92 8.73 -6.77 -4.77
C PRO A 92 8.02 -5.42 -4.85
N TYR A 93 6.70 -5.43 -4.65
CA TYR A 93 5.88 -4.23 -4.66
C TYR A 93 5.41 -3.88 -3.25
N THR A 94 5.49 -2.62 -2.91
CA THR A 94 5.00 -2.07 -1.64
C THR A 94 3.91 -1.05 -1.92
N PHE A 95 2.72 -1.31 -1.39
CA PHE A 95 1.59 -0.39 -1.46
C PHE A 95 1.44 0.31 -0.11
N PHE A 96 1.28 1.63 -0.13
CA PHE A 96 1.16 2.43 1.09
C PHE A 96 0.16 3.57 0.89
N ILE A 97 -0.38 4.09 2.00
CA ILE A 97 -1.43 5.11 1.97
C ILE A 97 -0.92 6.42 2.53
N LEU A 98 -1.29 7.53 1.87
CA LEU A 98 -1.06 8.88 2.37
C LEU A 98 -2.37 9.50 2.82
N ASN A 99 -2.32 10.19 3.97
CA ASN A 99 -3.43 11.00 4.47
C ASN A 99 -3.56 12.28 3.66
N SER A 100 -4.26 12.21 2.55
CA SER A 100 -4.54 13.34 1.68
C SER A 100 -5.94 13.21 1.10
N PRO A 101 -6.76 14.29 1.15
CA PRO A 101 -8.12 14.28 0.60
C PRO A 101 -8.16 14.33 -0.94
N ASP A 102 -7.03 14.51 -1.59
CA ASP A 102 -6.96 14.55 -3.04
C ASP A 102 -7.16 13.16 -3.65
N ILE A 103 -7.79 13.13 -4.81
CA ILE A 103 -7.84 11.93 -5.62
C ILE A 103 -6.49 11.80 -6.31
N ASN A 104 -5.64 10.91 -5.82
CA ASN A 104 -4.32 10.67 -6.40
C ASN A 104 -3.80 9.26 -6.09
N ALA A 105 -2.98 8.73 -6.98
CA ALA A 105 -2.08 7.61 -6.79
C ALA A 105 -0.82 7.86 -7.62
N PHE A 106 0.27 7.23 -7.27
CA PHE A 106 1.54 7.38 -7.99
C PHE A 106 2.45 6.21 -7.71
N ALA A 107 3.31 5.91 -8.68
CA ALA A 107 4.39 4.95 -8.53
C ALA A 107 5.74 5.65 -8.62
N PHE A 108 6.74 5.10 -7.92
CA PHE A 108 8.13 5.48 -8.08
C PHE A 108 9.04 4.25 -8.09
N PHE A 109 10.36 4.45 -8.15
CA PHE A 109 11.32 3.37 -8.26
C PHE A 109 11.23 2.33 -7.15
N GLY A 110 11.68 1.10 -7.44
CA GLY A 110 11.71 0.01 -6.47
C GLY A 110 10.34 -0.66 -6.23
N GLY A 111 9.32 -0.37 -7.06
CA GLY A 111 7.98 -0.99 -6.91
C GLY A 111 7.11 -0.36 -5.82
N HIS A 112 7.41 0.85 -5.41
CA HIS A 112 6.61 1.56 -4.41
C HIS A 112 5.43 2.28 -5.07
N ILE A 113 4.21 2.04 -4.57
CA ILE A 113 2.97 2.63 -5.07
C ILE A 113 2.22 3.30 -3.92
N GLY A 114 2.07 4.61 -4.00
CA GLY A 114 1.36 5.42 -3.02
C GLY A 114 -0.06 5.73 -3.44
N ILE A 115 -0.98 5.67 -2.49
CA ILE A 115 -2.40 5.89 -2.68
C ILE A 115 -2.89 6.95 -1.69
N HIS A 116 -3.55 8.00 -2.16
CA HIS A 116 -4.17 8.97 -1.27
C HIS A 116 -5.50 8.42 -0.69
N THR A 117 -5.79 8.75 0.56
CA THR A 117 -7.09 8.43 1.18
C THR A 117 -8.25 8.95 0.37
N GLY A 118 -8.08 10.09 -0.31
CA GLY A 118 -9.07 10.68 -1.21
C GLY A 118 -9.44 9.80 -2.39
N LEU A 119 -8.51 8.99 -2.90
CA LEU A 119 -8.82 8.02 -3.95
C LEU A 119 -9.77 6.94 -3.43
N ILE A 120 -9.45 6.31 -2.28
CA ILE A 120 -10.26 5.24 -1.67
C ILE A 120 -11.65 5.77 -1.30
N TYR A 121 -11.70 6.98 -0.72
CA TYR A 121 -12.96 7.63 -0.34
C TYR A 121 -13.88 7.89 -1.53
N ASN A 122 -13.33 8.30 -2.68
CA ASN A 122 -14.10 8.65 -3.86
C ASN A 122 -14.44 7.47 -4.79
N ALA A 123 -13.72 6.36 -4.70
CA ALA A 123 -14.08 5.13 -5.41
C ALA A 123 -15.43 4.60 -4.91
N ARG A 124 -16.26 4.09 -5.82
CA ARG A 124 -17.62 3.58 -5.53
C ARG A 124 -17.59 2.10 -5.16
N ASN A 125 -16.62 1.36 -5.70
CA ASN A 125 -16.42 -0.06 -5.46
C ASN A 125 -14.92 -0.42 -5.55
N GLU A 126 -14.60 -1.64 -5.14
CA GLU A 126 -13.22 -2.14 -5.10
C GLU A 126 -12.58 -2.25 -6.50
N SER A 127 -13.36 -2.55 -7.55
CA SER A 127 -12.82 -2.63 -8.92
C SER A 127 -12.39 -1.27 -9.47
N GLU A 128 -13.04 -0.17 -9.06
CA GLU A 128 -12.61 1.19 -9.39
C GLU A 128 -11.27 1.52 -8.71
N LEU A 129 -11.10 1.19 -7.43
CA LEU A 129 -9.83 1.34 -6.71
C LEU A 129 -8.74 0.47 -7.34
N ALA A 130 -9.02 -0.81 -7.55
CA ALA A 130 -8.10 -1.75 -8.16
C ALA A 130 -7.69 -1.35 -9.58
N SER A 131 -8.55 -0.65 -10.34
CA SER A 131 -8.22 -0.17 -11.69
C SER A 131 -7.10 0.88 -11.69
N VAL A 132 -7.10 1.77 -10.70
CA VAL A 132 -6.03 2.76 -10.54
C VAL A 132 -4.74 2.08 -10.11
N LEU A 133 -4.81 1.14 -9.15
CA LEU A 133 -3.64 0.37 -8.73
C LEU A 133 -3.03 -0.44 -9.90
N ALA A 134 -3.88 -1.06 -10.74
CA ALA A 134 -3.44 -1.78 -11.92
C ALA A 134 -2.74 -0.85 -12.95
N HIS A 135 -3.22 0.38 -13.08
CA HIS A 135 -2.59 1.41 -13.88
C HIS A 135 -1.19 1.77 -13.34
N GLU A 136 -1.05 1.98 -12.02
CA GLU A 136 0.25 2.25 -11.39
C GLU A 136 1.21 1.05 -11.48
N VAL A 137 0.72 -0.18 -11.25
CA VAL A 137 1.49 -1.42 -11.47
C VAL A 137 2.01 -1.47 -12.90
N SER A 138 1.20 -1.05 -13.88
CA SER A 138 1.61 -1.02 -15.29
C SER A 138 2.72 -0.01 -15.56
N HIS A 139 2.69 1.16 -14.92
CA HIS A 139 3.79 2.13 -15.03
C HIS A 139 5.11 1.56 -14.53
N VAL A 140 5.09 0.78 -13.46
CA VAL A 140 6.29 0.14 -12.90
C VAL A 140 6.76 -1.02 -13.78
N THR A 141 5.88 -1.94 -14.16
CA THR A 141 6.26 -3.12 -14.98
C THR A 141 6.78 -2.73 -16.35
N GLN A 142 6.24 -1.65 -16.94
CA GLN A 142 6.70 -1.10 -18.22
C GLN A 142 7.89 -0.13 -18.05
N ARG A 143 8.39 0.09 -16.83
CA ARG A 143 9.52 0.97 -16.48
C ARG A 143 9.40 2.37 -17.09
N HIS A 144 8.21 2.97 -17.05
CA HIS A 144 7.94 4.27 -17.69
C HIS A 144 8.84 5.39 -17.18
N ILE A 145 9.20 5.39 -15.89
CA ILE A 145 10.13 6.39 -15.32
C ILE A 145 11.54 6.19 -15.93
N ALA A 146 12.06 4.96 -15.94
CA ALA A 146 13.37 4.67 -16.52
C ALA A 146 13.44 5.01 -18.01
N ARG A 147 12.40 4.65 -18.78
CA ARG A 147 12.27 5.01 -20.21
C ARG A 147 12.21 6.53 -20.43
N SER A 148 11.57 7.25 -19.52
CA SER A 148 11.52 8.72 -19.59
C SER A 148 12.89 9.37 -19.32
N ILE A 149 13.69 8.77 -18.43
CA ILE A 149 15.09 9.19 -18.20
C ILE A 149 15.95 8.90 -19.43
N GLU A 150 15.83 7.69 -20.00
CA GLU A 150 16.56 7.28 -21.21
C GLU A 150 16.29 8.22 -22.39
N ALA A 151 15.01 8.57 -22.61
CA ALA A 151 14.59 9.50 -23.67
C ALA A 151 15.20 10.90 -23.50
N LYS A 152 15.61 11.26 -22.29
CA LYS A 152 16.24 12.55 -21.96
C LYS A 152 17.77 12.44 -21.84
N GLN A 153 18.43 11.54 -22.55
CA GLN A 153 19.85 11.14 -22.49
C GLN A 153 20.92 12.24 -22.30
N LYS A 154 20.57 13.52 -22.20
CA LYS A 154 21.47 14.65 -21.91
C LYS A 154 21.36 15.19 -20.47
N SER A 155 20.64 14.51 -19.60
CA SER A 155 20.39 14.99 -18.23
C SER A 155 21.56 14.61 -17.32
N SER A 156 22.10 15.60 -16.56
CA SER A 156 23.13 15.34 -15.55
C SER A 156 22.56 14.57 -14.36
N PRO A 157 23.40 13.87 -13.57
CA PRO A 157 22.95 13.17 -12.36
C PRO A 157 22.15 14.09 -11.38
N LEU A 158 22.53 15.34 -11.26
CA LEU A 158 21.82 16.34 -10.44
C LEU A 158 20.42 16.64 -10.99
N GLN A 159 20.25 16.67 -12.31
CA GLN A 159 18.92 16.84 -12.92
C GLN A 159 18.02 15.62 -12.70
N ILE A 160 18.58 14.40 -12.70
CA ILE A 160 17.85 13.18 -12.38
C ILE A 160 17.40 13.21 -10.92
N ALA A 161 18.29 13.54 -9.98
CA ALA A 161 17.98 13.64 -8.56
C ALA A 161 16.92 14.72 -8.27
N SER A 162 17.03 15.90 -8.90
CA SER A 162 16.04 16.96 -8.75
C SER A 162 14.69 16.59 -9.35
N MET A 163 14.66 15.85 -10.46
CA MET A 163 13.43 15.33 -11.06
C MET A 163 12.73 14.31 -10.12
N LEU A 164 13.50 13.39 -9.54
CA LEU A 164 12.97 12.39 -8.61
C LEU A 164 12.44 13.03 -7.33
N GLY A 165 13.18 13.98 -6.75
CA GLY A 165 12.73 14.77 -5.61
C GLY A 165 11.46 15.57 -5.90
N SER A 166 11.33 16.12 -7.10
CA SER A 166 10.14 16.85 -7.53
C SER A 166 8.92 15.95 -7.74
N ILE A 167 9.12 14.74 -8.27
CA ILE A 167 8.04 13.74 -8.39
C ILE A 167 7.52 13.36 -7.00
N LEU A 168 8.42 13.11 -6.05
CA LEU A 168 8.05 12.78 -4.69
C LEU A 168 7.33 13.96 -4.01
N LEU A 169 7.83 15.17 -4.18
CA LEU A 169 7.20 16.38 -3.63
C LEU A 169 5.82 16.61 -4.24
N ALA A 170 5.65 16.43 -5.56
CA ALA A 170 4.36 16.54 -6.23
C ALA A 170 3.36 15.45 -5.78
N ALA A 171 3.85 14.26 -5.41
CA ALA A 171 3.04 13.20 -4.88
C ALA A 171 2.49 13.51 -3.48
N VAL A 172 3.30 14.17 -2.63
CA VAL A 172 2.93 14.55 -1.27
C VAL A 172 2.18 15.88 -1.22
N ASN A 173 2.62 16.84 -2.00
CA ASN A 173 2.03 18.17 -2.12
C ASN A 173 2.11 18.63 -3.58
N PRO A 174 1.03 18.45 -4.38
CA PRO A 174 1.02 18.79 -5.80
C PRO A 174 1.36 20.24 -6.11
N GLU A 175 0.92 21.19 -5.27
CA GLU A 175 1.20 22.61 -5.46
C GLU A 175 2.69 22.94 -5.23
N ALA A 176 3.29 22.39 -4.16
CA ALA A 176 4.70 22.56 -3.87
C ALA A 176 5.61 21.87 -4.91
N GLY A 177 5.20 20.69 -5.40
CA GLY A 177 5.90 19.98 -6.46
C GLY A 177 5.94 20.76 -7.77
N ILE A 178 4.81 21.34 -8.17
CA ILE A 178 4.72 22.22 -9.36
C ILE A 178 5.54 23.51 -9.16
N ALA A 179 5.52 24.11 -7.96
CA ALA A 179 6.32 25.28 -7.64
C ALA A 179 7.83 24.98 -7.72
N ALA A 180 8.29 23.85 -7.20
CA ALA A 180 9.68 23.42 -7.28
C ALA A 180 10.13 23.18 -8.73
N LEU A 181 9.24 22.66 -9.57
CA LEU A 181 9.51 22.45 -11.00
C LEU A 181 9.47 23.74 -11.83
N SER A 182 8.66 24.72 -11.45
CA SER A 182 8.53 25.99 -12.17
C SER A 182 9.80 26.85 -12.09
N THR A 183 10.62 26.66 -11.07
CA THR A 183 11.92 27.33 -10.91
C THR A 183 13.02 26.77 -11.82
N ALA A 184 12.83 25.58 -12.38
CA ALA A 184 13.81 24.86 -13.21
C ALA A 184 13.37 24.77 -14.70
N ASN A 185 13.19 25.90 -15.42
CA ASN A 185 12.74 25.95 -16.82
C ASN A 185 11.37 25.29 -17.08
N ALA A 186 10.30 26.06 -17.01
CA ALA A 186 8.88 25.63 -17.10
C ALA A 186 8.55 24.66 -18.27
N ALA A 187 9.20 24.80 -19.41
CA ALA A 187 8.93 23.94 -20.59
C ALA A 187 9.48 22.50 -20.45
N SER A 188 10.64 22.34 -19.76
CA SER A 188 11.23 21.01 -19.53
C SER A 188 10.60 20.30 -18.33
N ALA A 189 10.11 21.04 -17.34
CA ALA A 189 9.44 20.53 -16.16
C ALA A 189 8.07 19.90 -16.49
N GLN A 190 7.26 20.55 -17.29
CA GLN A 190 5.96 20.03 -17.72
C GLN A 190 6.07 18.72 -18.51
N SER A 191 7.13 18.59 -19.34
CA SER A 191 7.40 17.34 -20.06
C SER A 191 8.00 16.23 -19.17
N SER A 192 8.50 16.57 -17.99
CA SER A 192 9.15 15.61 -17.06
C SER A 192 8.15 14.91 -16.16
N ILE A 193 7.07 15.60 -15.76
CA ILE A 193 6.03 15.04 -14.87
C ILE A 193 4.96 14.31 -15.68
N ASN A 194 4.64 14.82 -16.88
CA ASN A 194 3.67 14.16 -17.72
C ASN A 194 4.30 12.93 -18.35
N TYR A 195 3.86 11.77 -17.94
CA TYR A 195 4.02 10.58 -18.75
C TYR A 195 3.54 10.89 -20.16
N THR A 196 4.31 10.50 -21.15
CA THR A 196 3.88 10.77 -22.55
C THR A 196 2.49 10.16 -22.77
N ARG A 197 1.66 10.75 -23.60
CA ARG A 197 0.33 10.20 -23.94
C ARG A 197 0.39 8.73 -24.36
N GLN A 198 1.54 8.30 -24.88
CA GLN A 198 1.77 6.91 -25.26
C GLN A 198 1.93 6.01 -24.05
N ASN A 199 2.71 6.43 -23.03
CA ASN A 199 2.88 5.69 -21.78
C ASN A 199 1.54 5.53 -21.04
N GLU A 200 0.70 6.59 -21.04
CA GLU A 200 -0.64 6.54 -20.44
C GLU A 200 -1.54 5.51 -21.13
N LYS A 201 -1.56 5.50 -22.47
CA LYS A 201 -2.31 4.50 -23.24
C LYS A 201 -1.79 3.08 -23.05
N GLU A 202 -0.48 2.93 -22.90
CA GLU A 202 0.14 1.64 -22.60
C GLU A 202 -0.25 1.16 -21.19
N ALA A 203 -0.18 2.05 -20.18
CA ALA A 203 -0.58 1.75 -18.81
C ALA A 203 -2.07 1.41 -18.69
N ASP A 204 -2.94 2.12 -19.40
CA ASP A 204 -4.37 1.78 -19.47
C ASP A 204 -4.60 0.39 -20.06
N ARG A 205 -3.92 0.09 -21.18
CA ARG A 205 -4.07 -1.20 -21.87
C ARG A 205 -3.61 -2.37 -21.00
N VAL A 206 -2.41 -2.25 -20.44
CA VAL A 206 -1.81 -3.30 -19.59
C VAL A 206 -2.59 -3.41 -18.28
N GLY A 207 -2.96 -2.27 -17.66
CA GLY A 207 -3.69 -2.21 -16.41
C GLY A 207 -5.09 -2.83 -16.50
N ILE A 208 -5.85 -2.58 -17.56
CA ILE A 208 -7.16 -3.21 -17.75
C ILE A 208 -7.02 -4.74 -17.91
N ASN A 209 -5.97 -5.21 -18.59
CA ASN A 209 -5.69 -6.64 -18.70
C ASN A 209 -5.37 -7.26 -17.33
N ILE A 210 -4.47 -6.65 -16.56
CA ILE A 210 -4.12 -7.07 -15.19
C ILE A 210 -5.38 -7.10 -14.32
N LEU A 211 -6.18 -6.03 -14.34
CA LEU A 211 -7.43 -5.90 -13.60
C LEU A 211 -8.40 -7.06 -13.88
N ALA A 212 -8.62 -7.35 -15.16
CA ALA A 212 -9.50 -8.44 -15.59
C ALA A 212 -8.97 -9.81 -15.17
N GLN A 213 -7.66 -10.07 -15.30
CA GLN A 213 -7.04 -11.34 -14.90
C GLN A 213 -7.04 -11.53 -13.38
N ALA A 214 -6.87 -10.46 -12.61
CA ALA A 214 -6.94 -10.47 -11.15
C ALA A 214 -8.36 -10.69 -10.59
N GLY A 215 -9.37 -10.81 -11.47
CA GLY A 215 -10.74 -11.13 -11.06
C GLY A 215 -11.63 -9.93 -10.75
N PHE A 216 -11.16 -8.71 -10.97
CA PHE A 216 -11.93 -7.48 -10.85
C PHE A 216 -12.76 -7.20 -12.11
N ASP A 217 -13.74 -6.29 -11.99
CA ASP A 217 -14.51 -5.82 -13.16
C ASP A 217 -13.66 -4.89 -14.02
N PRO A 218 -13.36 -5.23 -15.29
CA PRO A 218 -12.59 -4.36 -16.18
C PRO A 218 -13.27 -3.01 -16.46
N ASN A 219 -14.60 -2.90 -16.27
CA ASN A 219 -15.32 -1.64 -16.36
C ASN A 219 -14.95 -0.64 -15.24
N GLY A 220 -14.31 -1.11 -14.16
CA GLY A 220 -13.82 -0.26 -13.07
C GLY A 220 -12.94 0.90 -13.57
N ALA A 221 -12.09 0.66 -14.58
CA ALA A 221 -11.25 1.70 -15.17
C ALA A 221 -12.08 2.81 -15.84
N SER A 222 -13.01 2.46 -16.72
CA SER A 222 -13.84 3.45 -17.41
C SER A 222 -14.83 4.14 -16.48
N SER A 223 -15.31 3.45 -15.44
CA SER A 223 -16.17 3.99 -14.40
C SER A 223 -15.43 5.03 -13.56
N PHE A 224 -14.21 4.71 -13.13
CA PHE A 224 -13.37 5.66 -12.37
C PHE A 224 -13.00 6.90 -13.19
N PHE A 225 -12.69 6.74 -14.49
CA PHE A 225 -12.49 7.86 -15.38
C PHE A 225 -13.73 8.77 -15.46
N GLY A 226 -14.93 8.20 -15.38
CA GLY A 226 -16.18 8.96 -15.25
C GLY A 226 -16.22 9.83 -14.01
N ILE A 227 -15.79 9.29 -12.83
CA ILE A 227 -15.68 10.05 -11.57
C ILE A 227 -14.69 11.21 -11.72
N LEU A 228 -13.52 10.96 -12.30
CA LEU A 228 -12.52 12.01 -12.52
C LEU A 228 -13.04 13.13 -13.43
N ALA A 229 -13.72 12.77 -14.52
CA ALA A 229 -14.31 13.74 -15.45
C ALA A 229 -15.40 14.57 -14.78
N GLU A 230 -16.30 13.96 -14.01
CA GLU A 230 -17.35 14.65 -13.26
C GLU A 230 -16.77 15.64 -12.26
N LYS A 231 -15.84 15.18 -11.41
CA LYS A 231 -15.21 15.99 -10.36
C LYS A 231 -14.33 17.12 -10.93
N SER A 232 -13.68 16.88 -12.07
CA SER A 232 -12.89 17.91 -12.75
C SER A 232 -13.76 19.07 -13.30
N ARG A 233 -15.02 18.81 -13.63
CA ARG A 233 -15.96 19.87 -14.07
C ARG A 233 -16.45 20.74 -12.90
N LEU A 234 -16.46 20.17 -11.68
CA LEU A 234 -16.98 20.84 -10.48
C LEU A 234 -15.90 21.63 -9.71
N LYS A 235 -14.61 21.37 -9.96
CA LYS A 235 -13.50 22.05 -9.29
C LYS A 235 -12.87 23.09 -10.20
N SER A 236 -12.52 24.27 -9.64
CA SER A 236 -11.76 25.33 -10.33
C SER A 236 -10.29 24.95 -10.55
N THR A 237 -9.75 24.05 -9.74
CA THR A 237 -8.37 23.53 -9.85
C THR A 237 -8.39 22.12 -10.42
N ARG A 238 -7.36 21.77 -11.22
CA ARG A 238 -7.22 20.40 -11.73
C ARG A 238 -7.05 19.41 -10.57
N LEU A 239 -7.70 18.24 -10.68
CA LEU A 239 -7.45 17.14 -9.74
C LEU A 239 -5.98 16.73 -9.78
N ALA A 240 -5.39 16.41 -8.62
CA ALA A 240 -3.99 16.04 -8.50
C ALA A 240 -3.61 14.89 -9.46
N PHE A 241 -4.42 13.84 -9.52
CA PHE A 241 -4.25 12.73 -10.46
C PHE A 241 -4.17 13.18 -11.93
N LEU A 242 -5.00 14.11 -12.35
CA LEU A 242 -5.02 14.60 -13.75
C LEU A 242 -3.85 15.52 -14.09
N GLN A 243 -3.08 15.95 -13.14
CA GLN A 243 -1.85 16.71 -13.37
C GLN A 243 -0.71 15.82 -13.83
N THR A 244 -0.61 14.61 -13.27
CA THR A 244 0.38 13.60 -13.63
C THR A 244 -0.12 12.63 -14.72
N HIS A 245 -1.44 12.33 -14.73
CA HIS A 245 -2.10 11.42 -15.66
C HIS A 245 -3.21 12.12 -16.45
N PRO A 246 -2.88 12.86 -17.50
CA PRO A 246 -3.88 13.58 -18.31
C PRO A 246 -4.94 12.63 -18.89
N LEU A 247 -6.22 13.00 -18.76
CA LEU A 247 -7.35 12.19 -19.19
C LEU A 247 -8.09 12.87 -20.36
N PRO A 248 -7.59 12.73 -21.60
CA PRO A 248 -8.36 13.14 -22.77
C PRO A 248 -9.55 12.16 -23.00
N GLU A 249 -10.60 12.64 -23.65
CA GLU A 249 -11.81 11.83 -23.95
C GLU A 249 -11.49 10.51 -24.68
N SER A 250 -10.42 10.51 -25.48
CA SER A 250 -9.96 9.33 -26.18
C SER A 250 -9.53 8.16 -25.23
N ARG A 251 -9.00 8.46 -24.02
CA ARG A 251 -8.66 7.41 -23.02
C ARG A 251 -9.93 6.80 -22.44
N ILE A 252 -10.95 7.61 -22.17
CA ILE A 252 -12.24 7.12 -21.64
C ILE A 252 -12.89 6.18 -22.66
N ALA A 253 -12.92 6.57 -23.94
CA ALA A 253 -13.49 5.77 -25.02
C ALA A 253 -12.71 4.46 -25.23
N ASP A 254 -11.37 4.52 -25.22
CA ASP A 254 -10.51 3.33 -25.36
C ASP A 254 -10.67 2.36 -24.18
N ALA A 255 -10.73 2.86 -22.95
CA ALA A 255 -10.95 2.04 -21.77
C ALA A 255 -12.32 1.31 -21.82
N ARG A 256 -13.38 2.00 -22.25
CA ARG A 256 -14.70 1.36 -22.44
C ARG A 256 -14.66 0.28 -23.52
N SER A 257 -14.02 0.56 -24.66
CA SER A 257 -13.91 -0.40 -25.76
C SER A 257 -13.13 -1.63 -25.33
N ARG A 258 -12.03 -1.46 -24.58
CA ARG A 258 -11.24 -2.58 -24.06
C ARG A 258 -12.00 -3.39 -23.01
N ALA A 259 -12.65 -2.72 -22.06
CA ALA A 259 -13.46 -3.41 -21.05
C ALA A 259 -14.57 -4.24 -21.69
N ALA A 260 -15.20 -3.75 -22.77
CA ALA A 260 -16.23 -4.47 -23.51
C ALA A 260 -15.71 -5.74 -24.24
N SER A 261 -14.40 -5.88 -24.48
CA SER A 261 -13.82 -7.08 -25.08
C SER A 261 -13.71 -8.25 -24.10
N TYR A 262 -13.84 -8.00 -22.79
CA TYR A 262 -13.88 -9.05 -21.77
C TYR A 262 -15.30 -9.55 -21.54
N ARG A 263 -15.43 -10.82 -21.16
CA ARG A 263 -16.74 -11.34 -20.75
C ARG A 263 -17.25 -10.60 -19.53
N PRO A 264 -18.52 -10.15 -19.51
CA PRO A 264 -19.10 -9.51 -18.33
C PRO A 264 -18.93 -10.39 -17.10
N ARG A 265 -18.40 -9.81 -16.03
CA ARG A 265 -18.28 -10.48 -14.73
C ARG A 265 -19.19 -9.78 -13.72
N ASN A 266 -19.98 -10.57 -13.03
CA ASN A 266 -20.68 -10.07 -11.85
C ASN A 266 -19.74 -10.20 -10.65
N VAL A 267 -18.95 -9.16 -10.38
CA VAL A 267 -18.06 -9.10 -9.21
C VAL A 267 -18.91 -8.68 -8.01
N PRO A 268 -19.06 -9.54 -6.98
CA PRO A 268 -19.84 -9.17 -5.80
C PRO A 268 -19.19 -7.97 -5.09
N PRO A 269 -19.99 -7.12 -4.43
CA PRO A 269 -19.44 -6.04 -3.60
C PRO A 269 -18.51 -6.59 -2.52
N SER A 270 -17.44 -5.86 -2.21
CA SER A 270 -16.45 -6.21 -1.18
C SER A 270 -16.80 -5.54 0.15
N LEU A 271 -17.05 -6.33 1.19
CA LEU A 271 -17.23 -5.80 2.54
C LEU A 271 -15.98 -5.08 3.03
N ASN A 272 -14.78 -5.66 2.78
CA ASN A 272 -13.51 -5.06 3.20
C ASN A 272 -13.27 -3.68 2.58
N PHE A 273 -13.66 -3.48 1.32
CA PHE A 273 -13.64 -2.15 0.69
C PHE A 273 -14.50 -1.14 1.46
N HIS A 274 -15.72 -1.53 1.83
CA HIS A 274 -16.63 -0.64 2.55
C HIS A 274 -16.18 -0.41 4.00
N LEU A 275 -15.58 -1.39 4.66
CA LEU A 275 -14.97 -1.24 5.99
C LEU A 275 -13.76 -0.31 5.95
N ALA A 276 -12.84 -0.51 4.99
CA ALA A 276 -11.68 0.37 4.79
C ALA A 276 -12.11 1.83 4.52
N LYS A 277 -13.12 2.02 3.67
CA LYS A 277 -13.68 3.34 3.39
C LYS A 277 -14.31 3.99 4.63
N SER A 278 -15.05 3.22 5.44
CA SER A 278 -15.63 3.70 6.70
C SER A 278 -14.54 4.06 7.72
N ARG A 279 -13.45 3.26 7.81
CA ARG A 279 -12.30 3.54 8.66
C ARG A 279 -11.59 4.83 8.25
N ILE A 280 -11.35 5.02 6.95
CA ILE A 280 -10.75 6.25 6.42
C ILE A 280 -11.62 7.45 6.79
N LEU A 281 -12.91 7.38 6.57
CA LEU A 281 -13.83 8.48 6.92
C LEU A 281 -13.83 8.76 8.41
N ALA A 282 -13.91 7.73 9.26
CA ALA A 282 -14.01 7.91 10.71
C ALA A 282 -12.72 8.40 11.35
N ARG A 283 -11.53 7.95 10.87
CA ARG A 283 -10.24 8.25 11.50
C ARG A 283 -9.50 9.44 10.87
N TYR A 284 -9.68 9.66 9.55
CA TYR A 284 -8.84 10.60 8.81
C TYR A 284 -9.61 11.78 8.19
N TYR A 285 -10.95 11.78 8.27
CA TYR A 285 -11.79 12.82 7.68
C TYR A 285 -12.78 13.39 8.71
N GLY A 286 -12.99 14.70 8.61
CA GLY A 286 -14.00 15.39 9.43
C GLY A 286 -13.66 15.42 10.91
N ASN A 287 -14.70 15.56 11.73
CA ASN A 287 -14.61 15.47 13.18
C ASN A 287 -15.56 14.37 13.71
N PRO A 288 -15.32 13.84 14.92
CA PRO A 288 -16.07 12.70 15.45
C PRO A 288 -17.59 12.94 15.49
N LYS A 289 -18.06 14.15 15.85
CA LYS A 289 -19.50 14.48 15.94
C LYS A 289 -20.17 14.44 14.58
N ASN A 290 -19.51 14.99 13.54
CA ASN A 290 -20.02 14.95 12.17
C ASN A 290 -20.03 13.51 11.64
N ASN A 291 -19.01 12.71 11.95
CA ASN A 291 -18.92 11.32 11.56
C ASN A 291 -20.02 10.47 12.21
N ILE A 292 -20.34 10.71 13.51
CA ILE A 292 -21.48 10.09 14.18
C ILE A 292 -22.78 10.43 13.43
N ALA A 293 -23.03 11.71 13.15
CA ALA A 293 -24.24 12.13 12.43
C ALA A 293 -24.32 11.50 11.03
N TYR A 294 -23.21 11.44 10.31
CA TYR A 294 -23.13 10.83 8.98
C TYR A 294 -23.48 9.35 9.00
N PHE A 295 -22.78 8.55 9.83
CA PHE A 295 -23.01 7.10 9.89
C PHE A 295 -24.39 6.76 10.44
N SER A 296 -24.91 7.50 11.43
CA SER A 296 -26.28 7.34 11.92
C SER A 296 -27.30 7.59 10.81
N SER A 297 -27.12 8.67 10.03
CA SER A 297 -28.00 8.96 8.89
C SER A 297 -27.99 7.86 7.82
N LEU A 298 -26.83 7.23 7.57
CA LEU A 298 -26.74 6.08 6.63
C LEU A 298 -27.54 4.87 7.15
N LEU A 299 -27.47 4.60 8.45
CA LEU A 299 -28.19 3.50 9.08
C LEU A 299 -29.71 3.76 9.09
N ASP A 300 -30.13 4.97 9.47
CA ASP A 300 -31.55 5.37 9.54
C ASP A 300 -32.21 5.34 8.15
N LYS A 301 -31.51 5.80 7.12
CA LYS A 301 -31.98 5.84 5.73
C LYS A 301 -31.77 4.52 4.99
N GLN A 302 -31.13 3.54 5.61
CA GLN A 302 -30.72 2.27 5.00
C GLN A 302 -29.92 2.47 3.68
N SER A 303 -29.10 3.51 3.64
CA SER A 303 -28.29 3.91 2.47
C SER A 303 -26.90 3.28 2.52
N TYR A 304 -26.83 1.97 2.34
CA TYR A 304 -25.58 1.20 2.41
C TYR A 304 -25.67 -0.07 1.54
N VAL A 305 -24.51 -0.57 1.10
CA VAL A 305 -24.39 -1.91 0.46
C VAL A 305 -24.34 -2.99 1.54
N PHE A 306 -23.55 -2.75 2.59
CA PHE A 306 -23.44 -3.62 3.77
C PHE A 306 -23.75 -2.81 5.02
N LYS A 307 -24.71 -3.25 5.84
CA LYS A 307 -25.06 -2.62 7.11
C LYS A 307 -23.86 -2.56 8.07
N GLN A 308 -22.99 -3.57 8.01
CA GLN A 308 -21.78 -3.68 8.83
C GLN A 308 -20.82 -2.50 8.66
N ALA A 309 -20.73 -1.95 7.45
CA ALA A 309 -19.79 -0.86 7.16
C ALA A 309 -20.15 0.45 7.89
N PRO A 310 -21.38 1.01 7.81
CA PRO A 310 -21.74 2.18 8.62
C PRO A 310 -21.83 1.86 10.11
N GLN A 311 -22.19 0.64 10.56
CA GLN A 311 -22.11 0.24 11.97
C GLN A 311 -20.67 0.32 12.50
N TYR A 312 -19.72 -0.22 11.75
CA TYR A 312 -18.29 -0.15 12.05
C TYR A 312 -17.78 1.31 12.08
N GLY A 313 -18.12 2.11 11.07
CA GLY A 313 -17.76 3.53 11.03
C GLY A 313 -18.33 4.33 12.19
N LEU A 314 -19.58 4.03 12.60
CA LEU A 314 -20.24 4.64 13.77
C LEU A 314 -19.52 4.26 15.07
N ALA A 315 -19.11 3.00 15.22
CA ALA A 315 -18.33 2.54 16.38
C ALA A 315 -17.00 3.30 16.49
N LEU A 316 -16.25 3.43 15.40
CA LEU A 316 -15.02 4.22 15.36
C LEU A 316 -15.28 5.71 15.71
N ALA A 317 -16.37 6.29 15.18
CA ALA A 317 -16.73 7.68 15.46
C ALA A 317 -17.12 7.89 16.93
N TYR A 318 -17.84 6.92 17.56
CA TYR A 318 -18.11 6.96 19.00
C TYR A 318 -16.84 6.85 19.82
N LEU A 319 -15.92 5.95 19.45
CA LEU A 319 -14.65 5.80 20.15
C LEU A 319 -13.83 7.10 20.08
N ALA A 320 -13.70 7.69 18.90
CA ALA A 320 -13.03 8.97 18.69
C ALA A 320 -13.71 10.16 19.41
N ASN A 321 -14.99 10.02 19.77
CA ASN A 321 -15.76 11.01 20.55
C ASN A 321 -15.84 10.65 22.05
N GLU A 322 -14.90 9.83 22.55
CA GLU A 322 -14.79 9.44 23.98
C GLU A 322 -16.06 8.74 24.50
N GLN A 323 -16.75 7.96 23.66
CA GLN A 323 -17.94 7.18 24.01
C GLN A 323 -17.70 5.67 23.80
N PRO A 324 -16.70 5.06 24.47
CA PRO A 324 -16.29 3.68 24.21
C PRO A 324 -17.40 2.66 24.49
N GLN A 325 -18.31 2.95 25.43
CA GLN A 325 -19.42 2.02 25.74
C GLN A 325 -20.40 1.90 24.56
N LYS A 326 -20.69 3.00 23.84
CA LYS A 326 -21.54 2.95 22.66
C LYS A 326 -20.84 2.23 21.49
N ALA A 327 -19.53 2.46 21.33
CA ALA A 327 -18.71 1.76 20.36
C ALA A 327 -18.70 0.25 20.62
N ARG A 328 -18.58 -0.14 21.90
CA ARG A 328 -18.55 -1.55 22.33
C ARG A 328 -19.79 -2.34 21.86
N VAL A 329 -20.99 -1.81 22.13
CA VAL A 329 -22.23 -2.48 21.72
C VAL A 329 -22.25 -2.80 20.23
N LEU A 330 -21.84 -1.83 19.39
CA LEU A 330 -21.83 -2.03 17.94
C LEU A 330 -20.77 -3.05 17.50
N ILE A 331 -19.59 -3.03 18.12
CA ILE A 331 -18.49 -3.95 17.76
C ILE A 331 -18.79 -5.37 18.24
N GLU A 332 -19.43 -5.55 19.41
CA GLU A 332 -19.86 -6.87 19.89
C GLU A 332 -20.88 -7.50 18.93
N GLU A 333 -21.91 -6.74 18.50
CA GLU A 333 -22.86 -7.21 17.47
C GLU A 333 -22.19 -7.63 16.15
N LEU A 334 -21.13 -6.93 15.75
CA LEU A 334 -20.38 -7.27 14.54
C LEU A 334 -19.51 -8.52 14.73
N LEU A 335 -18.86 -8.67 15.90
CA LEU A 335 -18.06 -9.84 16.25
C LEU A 335 -18.90 -11.11 16.48
N GLU A 336 -20.16 -10.98 16.92
CA GLU A 336 -21.08 -12.13 16.99
C GLU A 336 -21.31 -12.76 15.60
N LYS A 337 -21.33 -11.95 14.53
CA LYS A 337 -21.55 -12.38 13.15
C LYS A 337 -20.28 -12.87 12.46
N ASP A 338 -19.17 -12.19 12.74
CA ASP A 338 -17.85 -12.50 12.16
C ASP A 338 -16.77 -12.31 13.22
N PRO A 339 -16.53 -13.34 14.07
CA PRO A 339 -15.64 -13.24 15.23
C PRO A 339 -14.15 -13.09 14.87
N ASN A 340 -13.77 -13.37 13.62
CA ASN A 340 -12.38 -13.33 13.15
C ASN A 340 -12.09 -12.10 12.26
N ASN A 341 -13.06 -11.21 12.08
CA ASN A 341 -12.87 -10.01 11.25
C ASN A 341 -11.86 -9.06 11.87
N LEU A 342 -10.78 -8.80 11.17
CA LEU A 342 -9.66 -8.00 11.68
C LEU A 342 -10.06 -6.54 11.96
N PHE A 343 -10.98 -5.95 11.17
CA PHE A 343 -11.48 -4.60 11.42
C PHE A 343 -12.22 -4.50 12.75
N TYR A 344 -12.99 -5.50 13.09
CA TYR A 344 -13.75 -5.54 14.33
C TYR A 344 -12.86 -5.84 15.53
N LEU A 345 -11.92 -6.78 15.39
CA LEU A 345 -10.95 -7.14 16.43
C LEU A 345 -10.02 -5.99 16.80
N ASP A 346 -9.55 -5.23 15.81
CA ASP A 346 -8.73 -4.04 16.02
C ASP A 346 -9.48 -2.99 16.84
N THR A 347 -10.70 -2.66 16.43
CA THR A 347 -11.51 -1.69 17.16
C THR A 347 -11.93 -2.17 18.55
N PHE A 348 -12.18 -3.48 18.69
CA PHE A 348 -12.41 -4.10 20.00
C PHE A 348 -11.20 -3.93 20.93
N SER A 349 -9.99 -4.07 20.39
CA SER A 349 -8.74 -3.86 21.13
C SER A 349 -8.61 -2.43 21.62
N ASP A 350 -8.89 -1.46 20.77
CA ASP A 350 -8.88 -0.03 21.13
C ASP A 350 -9.90 0.26 22.25
N ILE A 351 -11.12 -0.28 22.13
CA ILE A 351 -12.17 -0.13 23.16
C ILE A 351 -11.73 -0.77 24.48
N ALA A 352 -11.14 -1.95 24.44
CA ALA A 352 -10.67 -2.65 25.64
C ALA A 352 -9.56 -1.89 26.35
N ILE A 353 -8.67 -1.21 25.61
CA ILE A 353 -7.65 -0.33 26.17
C ILE A 353 -8.29 0.87 26.87
N GLU A 354 -9.20 1.57 26.19
CA GLU A 354 -9.91 2.75 26.75
C GLU A 354 -10.74 2.41 28.00
N THR A 355 -11.32 1.21 28.04
CA THR A 355 -12.13 0.73 29.16
C THR A 355 -11.35 -0.10 30.19
N LYS A 356 -10.03 -0.26 29.99
CA LYS A 356 -9.11 -1.04 30.84
C LYS A 356 -9.49 -2.53 31.00
N GLN A 357 -10.12 -3.09 29.98
CA GLN A 357 -10.56 -4.49 29.94
C GLN A 357 -9.51 -5.38 29.24
N TYR A 358 -8.25 -5.27 29.67
CA TYR A 358 -7.09 -5.89 29.02
C TYR A 358 -7.17 -7.41 28.95
N ALA A 359 -7.65 -8.07 30.03
CA ALA A 359 -7.67 -9.54 30.10
C ALA A 359 -8.54 -10.18 28.98
N GLU A 360 -9.70 -9.61 28.72
CA GLU A 360 -10.61 -10.08 27.68
C GLU A 360 -10.00 -9.91 26.28
N ALA A 361 -9.35 -8.76 26.03
CA ALA A 361 -8.71 -8.51 24.75
C ALA A 361 -7.48 -9.41 24.55
N ILE A 362 -6.66 -9.64 25.58
CA ILE A 362 -5.52 -10.55 25.53
C ILE A 362 -6.00 -11.98 25.18
N GLU A 363 -7.07 -12.47 25.81
CA GLU A 363 -7.60 -13.79 25.55
C GLU A 363 -8.06 -13.92 24.09
N LYS A 364 -8.89 -12.96 23.62
CA LYS A 364 -9.45 -12.96 22.27
C LYS A 364 -8.38 -12.86 21.20
N LEU A 365 -7.43 -11.93 21.36
CA LEU A 365 -6.33 -11.73 20.42
C LEU A 365 -5.30 -12.87 20.44
N SER A 366 -5.03 -13.48 21.61
CA SER A 366 -4.15 -14.66 21.69
C SER A 366 -4.76 -15.85 20.94
N ARG A 367 -6.07 -16.04 21.05
CA ARG A 367 -6.78 -17.06 20.25
C ARG A 367 -6.67 -16.79 18.74
N GLN A 368 -6.87 -15.53 18.34
CA GLN A 368 -6.74 -15.14 16.93
C GLN A 368 -5.30 -15.27 16.43
N SER A 369 -4.30 -14.92 17.25
CA SER A 369 -2.89 -15.10 16.92
C SER A 369 -2.50 -16.56 16.68
N ALA A 370 -3.12 -17.49 17.39
CA ALA A 370 -2.93 -18.92 17.15
C ALA A 370 -3.56 -19.39 15.82
N LEU A 371 -4.64 -18.76 15.36
CA LEU A 371 -5.29 -19.06 14.07
C LEU A 371 -4.55 -18.44 12.88
N THR A 372 -3.99 -17.24 13.07
CA THR A 372 -3.28 -16.47 12.04
C THR A 372 -1.91 -16.01 12.56
N PRO A 373 -0.94 -16.92 12.69
CA PRO A 373 0.39 -16.57 13.18
C PRO A 373 1.03 -15.49 12.32
N TYR A 374 1.70 -14.54 12.95
CA TYR A 374 2.40 -13.41 12.32
C TYR A 374 1.52 -12.43 11.54
N ASN A 375 0.17 -12.54 11.60
CA ASN A 375 -0.67 -11.49 11.05
C ASN A 375 -0.37 -10.17 11.77
N GLN A 376 -0.03 -9.12 10.99
CA GLN A 376 0.44 -7.86 11.57
C GLN A 376 -0.62 -7.16 12.42
N VAL A 377 -1.89 -7.18 12.01
CA VAL A 377 -3.00 -6.54 12.75
C VAL A 377 -3.16 -7.18 14.11
N VAL A 378 -3.22 -8.52 14.15
CA VAL A 378 -3.40 -9.28 15.38
C VAL A 378 -2.20 -9.14 16.30
N THR A 379 -0.99 -9.27 15.75
CA THR A 379 0.25 -9.21 16.54
C THR A 379 0.47 -7.85 17.18
N LEU A 380 0.29 -6.76 16.41
CA LEU A 380 0.51 -5.41 16.92
C LEU A 380 -0.57 -5.00 17.94
N ASN A 381 -1.82 -5.38 17.71
CA ASN A 381 -2.90 -5.16 18.68
C ASN A 381 -2.66 -5.96 19.97
N LEU A 382 -2.29 -7.25 19.87
CA LEU A 382 -1.98 -8.04 21.05
C LEU A 382 -0.79 -7.47 21.83
N ALA A 383 0.27 -7.06 21.15
CA ALA A 383 1.42 -6.42 21.78
C ALA A 383 1.02 -5.13 22.51
N ASN A 384 0.21 -4.28 21.88
CA ASN A 384 -0.27 -3.05 22.50
C ASN A 384 -1.11 -3.34 23.75
N VAL A 385 -2.08 -4.26 23.66
CA VAL A 385 -2.92 -4.64 24.82
C VAL A 385 -2.08 -5.26 25.94
N LEU A 386 -1.05 -6.06 25.63
CA LEU A 386 -0.11 -6.61 26.63
C LEU A 386 0.66 -5.48 27.34
N ILE A 387 1.15 -4.49 26.60
CA ILE A 387 1.86 -3.33 27.15
C ILE A 387 0.94 -2.56 28.10
N GLN A 388 -0.25 -2.16 27.62
CA GLN A 388 -1.22 -1.43 28.42
C GLN A 388 -1.73 -2.23 29.63
N GLY A 389 -1.80 -3.56 29.50
CA GLY A 389 -2.16 -4.51 30.54
C GLY A 389 -1.01 -4.89 31.49
N GLN A 390 0.10 -4.13 31.50
CA GLN A 390 1.25 -4.30 32.40
C GLN A 390 1.95 -5.68 32.24
N GLN A 391 2.01 -6.22 31.00
CA GLN A 391 2.71 -7.47 30.67
C GLN A 391 3.79 -7.24 29.59
N PRO A 392 4.71 -6.27 29.78
CA PRO A 392 5.65 -5.86 28.73
C PRO A 392 6.61 -6.99 28.30
N GLU A 393 6.99 -7.92 29.16
CA GLU A 393 7.89 -9.02 28.81
C GLU A 393 7.27 -9.94 27.74
N LYS A 394 5.95 -10.18 27.81
CA LYS A 394 5.24 -10.96 26.80
C LYS A 394 5.16 -10.21 25.48
N ALA A 395 4.94 -8.89 25.54
CA ALA A 395 4.96 -8.04 24.35
C ALA A 395 6.34 -8.03 23.68
N VAL A 396 7.44 -7.96 24.47
CA VAL A 396 8.81 -8.05 23.95
C VAL A 396 9.04 -9.37 23.21
N ALA A 397 8.65 -10.50 23.80
CA ALA A 397 8.82 -11.80 23.15
C ALA A 397 8.07 -11.88 21.82
N LEU A 398 6.79 -11.47 21.83
CA LEU A 398 5.93 -11.45 20.65
C LEU A 398 6.47 -10.53 19.53
N LEU A 399 6.88 -9.32 19.88
CA LEU A 399 7.38 -8.34 18.91
C LEU A 399 8.74 -8.71 18.33
N LYS A 400 9.64 -9.29 19.13
CA LYS A 400 10.92 -9.80 18.63
C LYS A 400 10.73 -10.89 17.60
N ASP A 401 9.83 -11.83 17.86
CA ASP A 401 9.52 -12.91 16.92
C ASP A 401 8.88 -12.35 15.63
N PHE A 402 7.95 -11.42 15.75
CA PHE A 402 7.33 -10.75 14.62
C PHE A 402 8.33 -10.00 13.73
N LEU A 403 9.31 -9.31 14.33
CA LEU A 403 10.32 -8.53 13.62
C LEU A 403 11.33 -9.38 12.85
N LEU A 404 11.45 -10.70 13.13
CA LEU A 404 12.26 -11.62 12.32
C LEU A 404 11.71 -11.75 10.89
N ILE A 405 10.38 -11.64 10.74
CA ILE A 405 9.69 -11.77 9.45
C ILE A 405 9.35 -10.40 8.86
N ASN A 406 9.11 -9.40 9.72
CA ASN A 406 8.70 -8.05 9.35
C ASN A 406 9.71 -6.99 9.84
N PRO A 407 10.97 -7.01 9.37
CA PRO A 407 12.05 -6.18 9.92
C PRO A 407 11.89 -4.67 9.63
N GLU A 408 10.94 -4.27 8.78
CA GLU A 408 10.67 -2.87 8.45
C GLU A 408 9.39 -2.33 9.12
N SER A 409 8.81 -3.03 10.08
CA SER A 409 7.60 -2.59 10.79
C SER A 409 7.94 -1.49 11.81
N MET A 410 7.63 -0.24 11.47
CA MET A 410 7.83 0.91 12.36
C MET A 410 7.03 0.77 13.66
N LEU A 411 5.73 0.44 13.55
CA LEU A 411 4.86 0.24 14.72
C LEU A 411 5.38 -0.86 15.67
N ALA A 412 5.97 -1.93 15.11
CA ALA A 412 6.56 -2.97 15.95
C ALA A 412 7.77 -2.45 16.75
N TYR A 413 8.63 -1.64 16.15
CA TYR A 413 9.74 -1.02 16.89
C TYR A 413 9.28 0.03 17.89
N GLU A 414 8.23 0.80 17.60
CA GLU A 414 7.62 1.73 18.56
C GLU A 414 7.10 0.98 19.78
N LEU A 415 6.28 -0.04 19.58
CA LEU A 415 5.73 -0.87 20.65
C LEU A 415 6.85 -1.61 21.41
N LEU A 416 7.86 -2.13 20.71
CA LEU A 416 9.00 -2.82 21.32
C LEU A 416 9.83 -1.87 22.20
N SER A 417 10.05 -0.64 21.72
CA SER A 417 10.74 0.40 22.51
C SER A 417 9.97 0.73 23.79
N GLU A 418 8.63 0.85 23.69
CA GLU A 418 7.78 1.11 24.84
C GLU A 418 7.76 -0.08 25.83
N ALA A 419 7.68 -1.32 25.33
CA ALA A 419 7.75 -2.52 26.14
C ALA A 419 9.09 -2.62 26.89
N PHE A 420 10.21 -2.33 26.23
CA PHE A 420 11.53 -2.27 26.89
C PHE A 420 11.63 -1.15 27.91
N ARG A 421 11.03 0.00 27.64
CA ARG A 421 10.99 1.12 28.60
C ARG A 421 10.27 0.70 29.89
N MET A 422 9.13 -0.01 29.76
CA MET A 422 8.35 -0.47 30.92
C MET A 422 9.05 -1.59 31.67
N SER A 423 9.85 -2.41 31.00
CA SER A 423 10.67 -3.49 31.61
C SER A 423 12.04 -3.00 32.08
N GLU A 424 12.30 -1.68 32.08
CA GLU A 424 13.58 -1.05 32.47
C GLU A 424 14.81 -1.54 31.67
N GLN A 425 14.60 -2.11 30.49
CA GLN A 425 15.65 -2.62 29.59
C GLN A 425 16.17 -1.49 28.70
N LYS A 426 16.94 -0.56 29.31
CA LYS A 426 17.39 0.70 28.64
C LYS A 426 18.24 0.45 27.41
N LEU A 427 19.15 -0.53 27.42
CA LEU A 427 20.00 -0.82 26.26
C LEU A 427 19.13 -1.22 25.06
N GLU A 428 18.24 -2.19 25.25
CA GLU A 428 17.39 -2.76 24.22
C GLU A 428 16.38 -1.72 23.70
N MET A 429 15.89 -0.84 24.58
CA MET A 429 15.04 0.30 24.22
C MET A 429 15.74 1.22 23.23
N HIS A 430 16.99 1.61 23.51
CA HIS A 430 17.75 2.49 22.61
C HIS A 430 18.10 1.80 21.30
N GLN A 431 18.38 0.50 21.31
CA GLN A 431 18.56 -0.27 20.09
C GLN A 431 17.27 -0.29 19.21
N ALA A 432 16.10 -0.52 19.82
CA ALA A 432 14.82 -0.48 19.09
C ALA A 432 14.53 0.90 18.48
N LYS A 433 14.81 1.98 19.23
CA LYS A 433 14.70 3.36 18.71
C LYS A 433 15.66 3.64 17.56
N ALA A 434 16.87 3.11 17.62
CA ALA A 434 17.83 3.26 16.54
C ALA A 434 17.34 2.63 15.23
N GLU A 435 16.76 1.43 15.31
CA GLU A 435 16.15 0.78 14.15
C GLU A 435 14.98 1.61 13.62
N LEU A 436 14.09 2.09 14.49
CA LEU A 436 12.98 2.97 14.09
C LEU A 436 13.47 4.22 13.33
N TYR A 437 14.50 4.92 13.87
CA TYR A 437 15.06 6.09 13.17
C TYR A 437 15.73 5.73 11.84
N SER A 438 16.29 4.54 11.71
CA SER A 438 16.87 4.07 10.45
C SER A 438 15.81 3.87 9.36
N LEU A 439 14.60 3.41 9.73
CA LEU A 439 13.47 3.20 8.80
C LEU A 439 12.93 4.51 8.20
N VAL A 440 13.23 5.65 8.80
CA VAL A 440 12.89 6.97 8.30
C VAL A 440 14.11 7.77 7.80
N ALA A 441 15.21 7.08 7.48
CA ALA A 441 16.49 7.65 7.04
C ALA A 441 17.08 8.70 8.00
N SER A 442 16.68 8.73 9.25
CA SER A 442 17.23 9.63 10.29
C SER A 442 18.49 9.02 10.93
N TYR A 443 19.49 8.69 10.10
CA TYR A 443 20.70 8.00 10.53
C TYR A 443 21.50 8.71 11.64
N PRO A 444 21.63 10.05 11.66
CA PRO A 444 22.29 10.72 12.81
C PRO A 444 21.62 10.39 14.13
N ARG A 445 20.28 10.44 14.21
CA ARG A 445 19.53 10.08 15.42
C ARG A 445 19.66 8.59 15.76
N ALA A 446 19.64 7.72 14.74
CA ALA A 446 19.83 6.29 14.93
C ALA A 446 21.22 5.99 15.55
N ILE A 447 22.27 6.67 15.09
CA ILE A 447 23.63 6.56 15.62
C ILE A 447 23.71 7.08 17.06
N ASP A 448 23.08 8.20 17.39
CA ASP A 448 23.02 8.77 18.74
C ASP A 448 22.34 7.81 19.73
N GLU A 449 21.24 7.17 19.33
CA GLU A 449 20.58 6.13 20.12
C GLU A 449 21.49 4.93 20.35
N LEU A 450 22.25 4.49 19.34
CA LEU A 450 23.22 3.39 19.51
C LEU A 450 24.39 3.77 20.41
N HIS A 451 24.88 5.01 20.37
CA HIS A 451 25.88 5.48 21.33
C HIS A 451 25.33 5.47 22.75
N THR A 452 24.07 5.83 22.93
CA THR A 452 23.41 5.76 24.23
C THR A 452 23.27 4.28 24.69
N ALA A 453 22.82 3.39 23.80
CA ALA A 453 22.76 1.95 24.07
C ALA A 453 24.13 1.39 24.50
N TYR A 454 25.20 1.81 23.81
CA TYR A 454 26.56 1.40 24.14
C TYR A 454 26.97 1.71 25.58
N ASN A 455 26.55 2.86 26.12
CA ASN A 455 26.82 3.24 27.52
C ASN A 455 26.09 2.34 28.51
N PHE A 456 24.93 1.78 28.16
CA PHE A 456 24.19 0.82 28.98
C PHE A 456 24.67 -0.64 28.82
N ALA A 457 25.64 -0.91 27.94
CA ALA A 457 26.12 -2.26 27.70
C ALA A 457 27.00 -2.81 28.85
N GLY A 458 27.54 -1.93 29.77
CA GLY A 458 28.40 -2.35 30.88
C GLY A 458 29.56 -3.19 30.36
N ASP A 459 29.75 -4.41 30.91
CA ASP A 459 30.82 -5.34 30.52
C ASP A 459 30.43 -6.31 29.41
N ARG A 460 29.25 -6.19 28.81
CA ARG A 460 28.74 -7.05 27.73
C ARG A 460 29.49 -6.81 26.42
N GLN A 461 30.68 -7.38 26.25
CA GLN A 461 31.58 -7.11 25.11
C GLN A 461 30.96 -7.46 23.75
N ILE A 462 30.20 -8.57 23.68
CA ILE A 462 29.52 -8.97 22.42
C ILE A 462 28.49 -7.90 21.99
N GLU A 463 27.72 -7.38 22.94
CA GLU A 463 26.73 -6.32 22.64
C GLU A 463 27.43 -5.01 22.20
N LYS A 464 28.53 -4.65 22.83
CA LYS A 464 29.33 -3.51 22.40
C LYS A 464 29.81 -3.65 20.95
N GLN A 465 30.26 -4.85 20.58
CA GLN A 465 30.71 -5.11 19.19
C GLN A 465 29.54 -5.05 18.20
N ARG A 466 28.38 -5.63 18.54
CA ARG A 466 27.16 -5.55 17.72
C ARG A 466 26.72 -4.13 17.50
N ILE A 467 26.70 -3.31 18.55
CA ILE A 467 26.33 -1.88 18.47
C ILE A 467 27.31 -1.12 17.55
N ARG A 468 28.63 -1.33 17.68
CA ARG A 468 29.63 -0.69 16.80
C ARG A 468 29.41 -1.09 15.34
N ALA A 469 29.24 -2.37 15.05
CA ALA A 469 28.96 -2.84 13.70
C ALA A 469 27.70 -2.20 13.13
N ARG A 470 26.65 -2.01 13.94
CA ARG A 470 25.40 -1.38 13.51
C ARG A 470 25.58 0.13 13.24
N ILE A 471 26.36 0.82 14.07
CA ILE A 471 26.75 2.23 13.82
C ILE A 471 27.46 2.37 12.48
N ASP A 472 28.40 1.49 12.16
CA ASP A 472 29.14 1.54 10.90
C ASP A 472 28.22 1.26 9.69
N GLN A 473 27.25 0.36 9.83
CA GLN A 473 26.21 0.14 8.81
C GLN A 473 25.38 1.40 8.58
N PHE A 474 24.95 2.10 9.64
CA PHE A 474 24.18 3.33 9.50
C PHE A 474 25.01 4.50 8.91
N ARG A 475 26.29 4.60 9.23
CA ARG A 475 27.20 5.57 8.58
C ARG A 475 27.32 5.30 7.08
N THR A 476 27.54 4.05 6.71
CA THR A 476 27.59 3.65 5.29
C THR A 476 26.27 3.95 4.57
N ALA A 477 25.12 3.71 5.21
CA ALA A 477 23.83 4.05 4.65
C ALA A 477 23.64 5.57 4.50
N GLN A 478 24.11 6.36 5.47
CA GLN A 478 24.08 7.83 5.41
C GLN A 478 24.96 8.36 4.27
N GLU A 479 26.18 7.84 4.10
CA GLU A 479 27.07 8.20 3.00
C GLU A 479 26.47 7.90 1.64
N ARG A 480 25.81 6.73 1.49
CA ARG A 480 25.08 6.37 0.27
C ARG A 480 23.98 7.37 -0.07
N LEU A 481 23.26 7.88 0.94
CA LEU A 481 22.26 8.94 0.74
C LEU A 481 22.84 10.23 0.15
N GLN A 482 24.05 10.59 0.56
CA GLN A 482 24.72 11.81 0.10
C GLN A 482 25.28 11.69 -1.32
N THR A 483 25.46 10.45 -1.81
CA THR A 483 26.03 10.15 -3.14
C THR A 483 24.97 9.86 -4.21
N LEU A 484 23.70 9.75 -3.83
CA LEU A 484 22.54 9.63 -4.74
C LEU A 484 22.05 10.99 -5.18
#